data_f375b2dbe3a32fa95607b8b3d5da8bf2
#
_entry.id   f375b2dbe3a32fa95607b8b3d5da8bf2
#
_cell.length_a   1.000
_cell.length_b   1.000
_cell.length_c   1.000
_cell.angle_alpha   90.00
_cell.angle_beta   90.00
_cell.angle_gamma   90.00
#
_symmetry.space_group_name_H-M   'P 1'
#
loop_
_entity.id
_entity.type
_entity.pdbx_description
1 polymer ?
#
loop_
_entity_poly.entity_id
_entity_poly.type
_entity_poly.pdbx_seq_one_letter_code
_entity_poly.pdbx_strand_id
1 'polypeptide(L)'
;MKNDAFWTKIIYIISVVISLAVAFLILGPRPEGLEGSMDVSMLPLVNASLNGITTILLLIGYIFILNKMIDKHKMVMLSAFGTSSLFLVSYIIYHWFKSGPKLYLGDYQTVYYFILLTHIILAAIIIPLALFTLYRGLNTQIEKHKKVAKITFPIWLYVSVTGVIIYYMLYV
;
A
#
# COMPACT_ATOMS: atom_id res chain seq x y z
N MET A 1 4.87 28.16 -8.80
CA MET A 1 5.06 28.11 -7.32
C MET A 1 3.74 28.04 -6.53
N LYS A 2 2.72 28.85 -6.78
CA LYS A 2 1.41 28.77 -6.06
C LYS A 2 0.74 27.39 -6.18
N ASN A 3 0.80 26.76 -7.34
CA ASN A 3 0.23 25.43 -7.59
C ASN A 3 0.92 24.30 -6.81
N ASP A 4 2.23 24.39 -6.61
CA ASP A 4 3.02 23.35 -5.91
C ASP A 4 2.66 23.27 -4.41
N ALA A 5 2.52 24.43 -3.76
CA ALA A 5 2.12 24.52 -2.34
C ALA A 5 0.67 24.03 -2.14
N PHE A 6 -0.23 24.31 -3.06
CA PHE A 6 -1.63 23.86 -3.02
C PHE A 6 -1.69 22.32 -3.11
N TRP A 7 -1.07 21.72 -4.12
CA TRP A 7 -1.06 20.27 -4.29
C TRP A 7 -0.34 19.54 -3.15
N THR A 8 0.72 20.12 -2.62
CA THR A 8 1.39 19.59 -1.43
C THR A 8 0.43 19.49 -0.23
N LYS A 9 -0.35 20.55 0.04
CA LYS A 9 -1.37 20.52 1.09
C LYS A 9 -2.45 19.46 0.85
N ILE A 10 -2.94 19.35 -0.39
CA ILE A 10 -3.94 18.32 -0.75
C ILE A 10 -3.40 16.93 -0.50
N ILE A 11 -2.16 16.63 -0.93
CA ILE A 11 -1.54 15.33 -0.72
C ILE A 11 -1.44 15.00 0.78
N TYR A 12 -1.02 15.96 1.61
CA TYR A 12 -0.99 15.75 3.07
C TYR A 12 -2.37 15.49 3.64
N ILE A 13 -3.38 16.27 3.26
CA ILE A 13 -4.75 16.09 3.74
C ILE A 13 -5.27 14.70 3.35
N ILE A 14 -5.14 14.32 2.09
CA ILE A 14 -5.59 13.00 1.59
C ILE A 14 -4.84 11.88 2.34
N SER A 15 -3.52 12.01 2.51
CA SER A 15 -2.72 11.00 3.21
C SER A 15 -3.15 10.84 4.67
N VAL A 16 -3.38 11.95 5.38
CA VAL A 16 -3.86 11.92 6.77
C VAL A 16 -5.25 11.30 6.83
N VAL A 17 -6.17 11.69 5.96
CA VAL A 17 -7.54 11.14 5.92
C VAL A 17 -7.52 9.63 5.68
N ILE A 18 -6.74 9.15 4.69
CA ILE A 18 -6.63 7.72 4.41
C ILE A 18 -6.01 6.98 5.60
N SER A 19 -4.91 7.51 6.18
CA SER A 19 -4.26 6.86 7.31
C SER A 19 -5.17 6.80 8.54
N LEU A 20 -5.93 7.85 8.83
CA LEU A 20 -6.91 7.87 9.91
C LEU A 20 -8.09 6.92 9.64
N ALA A 21 -8.56 6.84 8.41
CA ALA A 21 -9.61 5.89 8.02
C ALA A 21 -9.16 4.44 8.22
N VAL A 22 -7.94 4.10 7.81
CA VAL A 22 -7.36 2.76 8.03
C VAL A 22 -7.14 2.49 9.53
N ALA A 23 -6.63 3.46 10.28
CA ALA A 23 -6.46 3.31 11.73
C ALA A 23 -7.82 3.11 12.43
N PHE A 24 -8.85 3.85 12.03
CA PHE A 24 -10.21 3.67 12.55
C PHE A 24 -10.79 2.28 12.23
N LEU A 25 -10.55 1.76 11.02
CA LEU A 25 -10.97 0.41 10.63
C LEU A 25 -10.33 -0.70 11.50
N ILE A 26 -9.09 -0.48 11.94
CA ILE A 26 -8.35 -1.46 12.74
C ILE A 26 -8.69 -1.35 14.22
N LEU A 27 -8.79 -0.14 14.74
CA LEU A 27 -8.86 0.16 16.17
C LEU A 27 -10.26 0.63 16.64
N GLY A 28 -11.09 1.12 15.72
CA GLY A 28 -12.39 1.69 16.02
C GLY A 28 -13.48 0.64 16.25
N PRO A 29 -14.60 1.06 16.86
CA PRO A 29 -15.77 0.21 17.01
C PRO A 29 -16.37 -0.11 15.63
N ARG A 30 -16.79 -1.36 15.44
CA ARG A 30 -17.50 -1.75 14.22
C ARG A 30 -18.98 -1.48 14.39
N PRO A 31 -19.67 -1.00 13.34
CA PRO A 31 -21.12 -0.88 13.37
C PRO A 31 -21.77 -2.26 13.60
N GLU A 32 -22.79 -2.30 14.45
CA GLU A 32 -23.55 -3.52 14.71
C GLU A 32 -24.17 -4.05 13.42
N GLY A 33 -24.18 -5.37 13.25
CA GLY A 33 -24.80 -6.06 12.12
C GLY A 33 -23.98 -6.11 10.82
N LEU A 34 -22.82 -5.46 10.73
CA LEU A 34 -21.97 -5.56 9.53
C LEU A 34 -20.98 -6.73 9.59
N GLU A 35 -20.59 -7.14 10.78
CA GLU A 35 -19.66 -8.25 10.97
C GLU A 35 -20.28 -9.57 10.46
N GLY A 36 -19.60 -10.20 9.50
CA GLY A 36 -20.08 -11.43 8.86
C GLY A 36 -21.29 -11.28 7.93
N SER A 37 -21.79 -10.07 7.68
CA SER A 37 -22.93 -9.84 6.79
C SER A 37 -22.61 -10.02 5.30
N MET A 38 -21.33 -10.03 4.94
CA MET A 38 -20.82 -10.29 3.59
C MET A 38 -19.73 -11.36 3.64
N ASP A 39 -19.76 -12.29 2.69
CA ASP A 39 -18.66 -13.23 2.51
C ASP A 39 -17.45 -12.52 1.92
N VAL A 40 -16.43 -12.36 2.74
CA VAL A 40 -15.16 -11.73 2.37
C VAL A 40 -13.97 -12.70 2.46
N SER A 41 -14.26 -14.01 2.50
CA SER A 41 -13.25 -15.07 2.71
C SER A 41 -12.16 -15.09 1.64
N MET A 42 -12.45 -14.67 0.42
CA MET A 42 -11.50 -14.59 -0.69
C MET A 42 -10.65 -13.32 -0.69
N LEU A 43 -11.06 -12.28 0.01
CA LEU A 43 -10.37 -10.99 -0.04
C LEU A 43 -8.93 -11.01 0.49
N PRO A 44 -8.56 -11.82 1.50
CA PRO A 44 -7.15 -11.98 1.88
C PRO A 44 -6.26 -12.48 0.74
N LEU A 45 -6.73 -13.45 -0.05
CA LEU A 45 -6.02 -13.94 -1.24
C LEU A 45 -5.92 -12.86 -2.32
N VAL A 46 -7.01 -12.13 -2.58
CA VAL A 46 -7.02 -10.99 -3.51
C VAL A 46 -6.02 -9.94 -3.09
N ASN A 47 -5.99 -9.59 -1.80
CA ASN A 47 -5.06 -8.61 -1.23
C ASN A 47 -3.59 -9.06 -1.40
N ALA A 48 -3.29 -10.32 -1.12
CA ALA A 48 -1.95 -10.88 -1.31
C ALA A 48 -1.56 -10.88 -2.80
N SER A 49 -2.49 -11.24 -3.70
CA SER A 49 -2.27 -11.24 -5.15
C SER A 49 -1.98 -9.82 -5.66
N LEU A 50 -2.74 -8.81 -5.23
CA LEU A 50 -2.52 -7.41 -5.60
C LEU A 50 -1.15 -6.91 -5.12
N ASN A 51 -0.73 -7.28 -3.91
CA ASN A 51 0.60 -6.97 -3.41
C ASN A 51 1.70 -7.67 -4.21
N GLY A 52 1.51 -8.93 -4.58
CA GLY A 52 2.44 -9.68 -5.44
C GLY A 52 2.59 -9.04 -6.82
N ILE A 53 1.46 -8.67 -7.45
CA ILE A 53 1.47 -7.94 -8.74
C ILE A 53 2.18 -6.60 -8.59
N THR A 54 1.89 -5.85 -7.52
CA THR A 54 2.56 -4.57 -7.24
C THR A 54 4.07 -4.77 -7.10
N THR A 55 4.53 -5.80 -6.40
CA THR A 55 5.94 -6.16 -6.26
C THR A 55 6.61 -6.35 -7.63
N ILE A 56 5.99 -7.14 -8.51
CA ILE A 56 6.50 -7.40 -9.86
C ILE A 56 6.55 -6.11 -10.68
N LEU A 57 5.48 -5.30 -10.65
CA LEU A 57 5.42 -4.04 -11.37
C LEU A 57 6.49 -3.04 -10.89
N LEU A 58 6.74 -2.96 -9.59
CA LEU A 58 7.79 -2.11 -9.02
C LEU A 58 9.18 -2.51 -9.54
N LEU A 59 9.48 -3.81 -9.55
CA LEU A 59 10.76 -4.32 -10.06
C LEU A 59 10.92 -4.06 -11.56
N ILE A 60 9.89 -4.32 -12.35
CA ILE A 60 9.89 -4.04 -13.80
C ILE A 60 10.04 -2.54 -14.05
N GLY A 61 9.31 -1.70 -13.31
CA GLY A 61 9.40 -0.26 -13.41
C GLY A 61 10.80 0.27 -13.07
N TYR A 62 11.46 -0.34 -12.08
CA TYR A 62 12.85 -0.03 -11.75
C TYR A 62 13.82 -0.44 -12.87
N ILE A 63 13.65 -1.62 -13.45
CA ILE A 63 14.46 -2.08 -14.61
C ILE A 63 14.29 -1.13 -15.79
N PHE A 64 13.05 -0.67 -16.08
CA PHE A 64 12.82 0.26 -17.19
C PHE A 64 13.52 1.60 -16.99
N ILE A 65 13.53 2.16 -15.77
CA ILE A 65 14.24 3.43 -15.55
C ILE A 65 15.75 3.29 -15.63
N LEU A 66 16.33 2.17 -15.20
CA LEU A 66 17.75 1.87 -15.36
C LEU A 66 18.15 1.83 -16.84
N ASN A 67 17.26 1.31 -17.70
CA ASN A 67 17.46 1.25 -19.15
C ASN A 67 16.98 2.52 -19.88
N LYS A 68 16.70 3.61 -19.16
CA LYS A 68 16.25 4.90 -19.71
C LYS A 68 14.94 4.82 -20.54
N MET A 69 14.13 3.79 -20.32
CA MET A 69 12.82 3.58 -20.97
C MET A 69 11.72 4.31 -20.20
N ILE A 70 11.75 5.65 -20.26
CA ILE A 70 10.96 6.54 -19.39
C ILE A 70 9.45 6.30 -19.54
N ASP A 71 8.94 6.15 -20.78
CA ASP A 71 7.50 5.96 -21.01
C ASP A 71 7.00 4.63 -20.44
N LYS A 72 7.80 3.56 -20.61
CA LYS A 72 7.48 2.25 -20.03
C LYS A 72 7.54 2.29 -18.52
N HIS A 73 8.56 2.95 -17.94
CA HIS A 73 8.63 3.20 -16.48
C HIS A 73 7.36 3.89 -15.99
N LYS A 74 6.96 4.99 -16.63
CA LYS A 74 5.76 5.75 -16.25
C LYS A 74 4.50 4.89 -16.29
N MET A 75 4.29 4.13 -17.36
CA MET A 75 3.13 3.25 -17.52
C MET A 75 3.08 2.19 -16.43
N VAL A 76 4.20 1.48 -16.17
CA VAL A 76 4.25 0.41 -15.18
C VAL A 76 4.12 0.94 -13.76
N MET A 77 4.69 2.12 -13.44
CA MET A 77 4.54 2.75 -12.12
C MET A 77 3.10 3.22 -11.87
N LEU A 78 2.40 3.69 -12.90
CA LEU A 78 0.97 4.00 -12.80
C LEU A 78 0.14 2.73 -12.56
N SER A 79 0.48 1.63 -13.21
CA SER A 79 -0.16 0.33 -12.96
C SER A 79 0.10 -0.16 -11.54
N ALA A 80 1.33 -0.02 -11.02
CA ALA A 80 1.65 -0.35 -9.63
C ALA A 80 0.85 0.50 -8.63
N PHE A 81 0.67 1.78 -8.93
CA PHE A 81 -0.18 2.66 -8.12
C PHE A 81 -1.65 2.22 -8.18
N GLY A 82 -2.15 1.85 -9.35
CA GLY A 82 -3.50 1.32 -9.54
C GLY A 82 -3.75 0.03 -8.75
N THR A 83 -2.83 -0.95 -8.81
CA THR A 83 -2.95 -2.20 -8.04
C THR A 83 -2.89 -1.95 -6.53
N SER A 84 -2.05 -1.02 -6.06
CA SER A 84 -2.03 -0.63 -4.64
C SER A 84 -3.31 0.09 -4.20
N SER A 85 -3.93 0.87 -5.07
CA SER A 85 -5.22 1.51 -4.79
C SER A 85 -6.35 0.47 -4.70
N LEU A 86 -6.37 -0.51 -5.60
CA LEU A 86 -7.31 -1.63 -5.54
C LEU A 86 -7.10 -2.47 -4.27
N PHE A 87 -5.84 -2.72 -3.89
CA PHE A 87 -5.52 -3.35 -2.62
C PHE A 87 -6.14 -2.59 -1.45
N LEU A 88 -5.97 -1.27 -1.39
CA LEU A 88 -6.50 -0.46 -0.28
C LEU A 88 -8.03 -0.56 -0.20
N VAL A 89 -8.73 -0.49 -1.33
CA VAL A 89 -10.20 -0.66 -1.37
C VAL A 89 -10.61 -2.05 -0.88
N SER A 90 -10.00 -3.11 -1.41
CA SER A 90 -10.26 -4.49 -1.00
C SER A 90 -9.95 -4.74 0.48
N TYR A 91 -8.85 -4.14 0.99
CA TYR A 91 -8.45 -4.19 2.39
C TYR A 91 -9.49 -3.53 3.32
N ILE A 92 -10.01 -2.36 2.93
CA ILE A 92 -11.07 -1.67 3.67
C ILE A 92 -12.32 -2.54 3.74
N ILE A 93 -12.78 -3.08 2.62
CA ILE A 93 -13.96 -3.96 2.55
C ILE A 93 -13.74 -5.19 3.45
N TYR A 94 -12.58 -5.86 3.33
CA TYR A 94 -12.28 -7.01 4.16
C TYR A 94 -12.36 -6.69 5.66
N HIS A 95 -11.72 -5.61 6.11
CA HIS A 95 -11.68 -5.25 7.53
C HIS A 95 -13.02 -4.78 8.08
N TRP A 96 -13.89 -4.28 7.22
CA TRP A 96 -15.24 -3.86 7.62
C TRP A 96 -16.18 -5.05 7.86
N PHE A 97 -16.11 -6.08 7.02
CA PHE A 97 -17.06 -7.19 7.03
C PHE A 97 -16.53 -8.48 7.64
N LYS A 98 -15.22 -8.63 7.89
CA LYS A 98 -14.67 -9.87 8.45
C LYS A 98 -15.20 -10.16 9.85
N SER A 99 -15.44 -11.44 10.15
CA SER A 99 -15.85 -11.94 11.46
C SER A 99 -14.65 -12.04 12.40
N GLY A 100 -14.41 -11.01 13.21
CA GLY A 100 -13.37 -11.00 14.26
C GLY A 100 -11.92 -10.96 13.75
N PRO A 101 -10.95 -10.92 14.67
CA PRO A 101 -9.53 -10.98 14.35
C PRO A 101 -9.07 -12.42 14.09
N LYS A 102 -8.27 -12.64 13.04
CA LYS A 102 -7.56 -13.90 12.85
C LYS A 102 -6.21 -13.82 13.56
N LEU A 103 -5.99 -14.72 14.51
CA LEU A 103 -4.74 -14.80 15.27
C LEU A 103 -3.74 -15.74 14.56
N TYR A 104 -2.47 -15.37 14.59
CA TYR A 104 -1.41 -16.26 14.15
C TYR A 104 -1.08 -17.26 15.27
N LEU A 105 -1.20 -18.56 14.98
CA LEU A 105 -1.00 -19.66 15.94
C LEU A 105 0.24 -20.51 15.60
N GLY A 106 1.06 -20.11 14.63
CA GLY A 106 2.26 -20.84 14.24
C GLY A 106 3.45 -20.59 15.17
N ASP A 107 4.54 -21.37 14.98
CA ASP A 107 5.73 -21.36 15.84
C ASP A 107 6.56 -20.08 15.77
N TYR A 108 6.41 -19.28 14.70
CA TYR A 108 7.23 -18.07 14.45
C TYR A 108 6.52 -16.78 14.87
N GLN A 109 5.83 -16.76 16.01
CA GLN A 109 5.05 -15.61 16.47
C GLN A 109 5.86 -14.32 16.53
N THR A 110 7.07 -14.35 17.08
CA THR A 110 7.93 -13.15 17.19
C THR A 110 8.26 -12.57 15.81
N VAL A 111 8.59 -13.42 14.83
CA VAL A 111 8.91 -13.00 13.47
C VAL A 111 7.66 -12.42 12.79
N TYR A 112 6.52 -13.10 12.93
CA TYR A 112 5.26 -12.66 12.38
C TYR A 112 4.88 -11.26 12.91
N TYR A 113 4.87 -11.05 14.21
CA TYR A 113 4.50 -9.76 14.79
C TYR A 113 5.50 -8.66 14.48
N PHE A 114 6.79 -8.97 14.36
CA PHE A 114 7.80 -8.01 13.91
C PHE A 114 7.53 -7.55 12.47
N ILE A 115 7.30 -8.50 11.56
CA ILE A 115 6.97 -8.20 10.16
C ILE A 115 5.66 -7.42 10.07
N LEU A 116 4.63 -7.85 10.81
CA LEU A 116 3.33 -7.19 10.82
C LEU A 116 3.42 -5.73 11.31
N LEU A 117 4.12 -5.50 12.41
CA LEU A 117 4.28 -4.15 12.98
C LEU A 117 5.02 -3.21 12.03
N THR A 118 6.16 -3.66 11.50
CA THR A 118 6.94 -2.86 10.54
C THR A 118 6.17 -2.63 9.24
N HIS A 119 5.42 -3.63 8.76
CA HIS A 119 4.54 -3.50 7.60
C HIS A 119 3.47 -2.44 7.83
N ILE A 120 2.75 -2.46 8.95
CA ILE A 120 1.67 -1.49 9.24
C ILE A 120 2.22 -0.07 9.30
N ILE A 121 3.35 0.14 10.00
CA ILE A 121 3.97 1.47 10.11
C ILE A 121 4.38 1.99 8.72
N LEU A 122 5.06 1.16 7.94
CA LEU A 122 5.53 1.54 6.60
C LEU A 122 4.38 1.65 5.59
N ALA A 123 3.29 0.89 5.75
CA ALA A 123 2.08 1.04 4.94
C ALA A 123 1.38 2.38 5.16
N ALA A 124 1.44 2.95 6.36
CA ALA A 124 0.97 4.32 6.59
C ALA A 124 1.91 5.35 5.95
N ILE A 125 3.23 5.15 6.07
CA ILE A 125 4.25 6.07 5.53
C ILE A 125 4.27 6.06 4.00
N ILE A 126 4.00 4.92 3.34
CA ILE A 126 4.05 4.85 1.88
C ILE A 126 2.96 5.66 1.20
N ILE A 127 1.82 5.91 1.84
CA ILE A 127 0.71 6.66 1.24
C ILE A 127 1.16 8.06 0.79
N PRO A 128 1.66 8.96 1.67
CA PRO A 128 2.15 10.26 1.23
C PRO A 128 3.34 10.15 0.28
N LEU A 129 4.26 9.22 0.50
CA LEU A 129 5.45 9.07 -0.35
C LEU A 129 5.08 8.70 -1.78
N ALA A 130 4.16 7.76 -1.98
CA ALA A 130 3.69 7.35 -3.31
C ALA A 130 2.98 8.50 -4.02
N LEU A 131 2.09 9.22 -3.33
CA LEU A 131 1.38 10.37 -3.88
C LEU A 131 2.34 11.50 -4.28
N PHE A 132 3.34 11.83 -3.42
CA PHE A 132 4.34 12.83 -3.77
C PHE A 132 5.22 12.39 -4.94
N THR A 133 5.65 11.13 -4.96
CA THR A 133 6.46 10.60 -6.05
C THR A 133 5.69 10.66 -7.37
N LEU A 134 4.43 10.25 -7.37
CA LEU A 134 3.54 10.33 -8.53
C LEU A 134 3.34 11.79 -8.98
N TYR A 135 2.99 12.67 -8.07
CA TYR A 135 2.78 14.09 -8.35
C TYR A 135 4.01 14.74 -9.00
N ARG A 136 5.22 14.50 -8.44
CA ARG A 136 6.48 15.03 -8.99
C ARG A 136 6.80 14.46 -10.37
N GLY A 137 6.55 13.16 -10.57
CA GLY A 137 6.76 12.51 -11.87
C GLY A 137 5.82 13.02 -12.95
N LEU A 138 4.53 13.13 -12.67
CA LEU A 138 3.52 13.63 -13.62
C LEU A 138 3.73 15.09 -13.99
N ASN A 139 4.22 15.91 -13.05
CA ASN A 139 4.52 17.33 -13.31
C ASN A 139 5.96 17.55 -13.83
N THR A 140 6.62 16.49 -14.32
CA THR A 140 7.98 16.56 -14.91
C THR A 140 9.03 17.20 -14.00
N GLN A 141 8.82 17.20 -12.67
CA GLN A 141 9.76 17.70 -11.67
C GLN A 141 10.81 16.61 -11.34
N ILE A 142 11.58 16.22 -12.34
CA ILE A 142 12.40 14.99 -12.34
C ILE A 142 13.39 14.95 -11.17
N GLU A 143 14.07 16.05 -10.85
CA GLU A 143 15.03 16.06 -9.74
C GLU A 143 14.36 15.87 -8.37
N LYS A 144 13.18 16.46 -8.18
CA LYS A 144 12.38 16.26 -6.96
C LYS A 144 11.81 14.83 -6.93
N HIS A 145 11.32 14.32 -8.07
CA HIS A 145 10.86 12.94 -8.21
C HIS A 145 11.95 11.94 -7.80
N LYS A 146 13.16 12.07 -8.35
CA LYS A 146 14.28 11.18 -8.01
C LYS A 146 14.61 11.17 -6.53
N LYS A 147 14.59 12.35 -5.87
CA LYS A 147 14.88 12.45 -4.43
C LYS A 147 13.85 11.67 -3.59
N VAL A 148 12.57 11.84 -3.88
CA VAL A 148 11.50 11.14 -3.14
C VAL A 148 11.47 9.65 -3.52
N ALA A 149 11.62 9.31 -4.80
CA ALA A 149 11.58 7.94 -5.29
C ALA A 149 12.65 7.03 -4.65
N LYS A 150 13.83 7.56 -4.32
CA LYS A 150 14.89 6.81 -3.61
C LYS A 150 14.43 6.29 -2.25
N ILE A 151 13.49 6.97 -1.60
CA ILE A 151 12.90 6.56 -0.32
C ILE A 151 11.63 5.75 -0.56
N THR A 152 10.78 6.22 -1.47
CA THR A 152 9.51 5.58 -1.80
C THR A 152 9.68 4.14 -2.29
N PHE A 153 10.62 3.92 -3.23
CA PHE A 153 10.78 2.62 -3.88
C PHE A 153 11.09 1.48 -2.88
N PRO A 154 12.13 1.56 -2.02
CA PRO A 154 12.42 0.48 -1.08
C PRO A 154 11.30 0.27 -0.05
N ILE A 155 10.65 1.34 0.42
CA ILE A 155 9.52 1.22 1.35
C ILE A 155 8.33 0.56 0.68
N TRP A 156 7.99 0.97 -0.55
CA TRP A 156 6.88 0.39 -1.29
C TRP A 156 7.11 -1.08 -1.61
N LEU A 157 8.32 -1.41 -2.05
CA LEU A 157 8.71 -2.80 -2.31
C LEU A 157 8.62 -3.64 -1.02
N TYR A 158 9.14 -3.14 0.10
CA TYR A 158 9.04 -3.81 1.39
C TYR A 158 7.58 -4.08 1.80
N VAL A 159 6.73 -3.07 1.75
CA VAL A 159 5.31 -3.20 2.10
C VAL A 159 4.60 -4.22 1.20
N SER A 160 4.85 -4.18 -0.11
CA SER A 160 4.23 -5.11 -1.05
C SER A 160 4.69 -6.56 -0.82
N VAL A 161 5.99 -6.79 -0.60
CA VAL A 161 6.54 -8.12 -0.32
C VAL A 161 6.03 -8.65 1.03
N THR A 162 6.12 -7.84 2.07
CA THR A 162 5.70 -8.28 3.41
C THR A 162 4.20 -8.50 3.52
N GLY A 163 3.38 -7.79 2.73
CA GLY A 163 1.96 -8.08 2.63
C GLY A 163 1.65 -9.48 2.12
N VAL A 164 2.43 -9.99 1.15
CA VAL A 164 2.35 -11.38 0.68
C VAL A 164 2.83 -12.35 1.76
N ILE A 165 3.94 -12.05 2.42
CA ILE A 165 4.49 -12.90 3.52
C ILE A 165 3.48 -13.02 4.66
N ILE A 166 2.88 -11.92 5.11
CA ILE A 166 1.85 -11.92 6.16
C ILE A 166 0.68 -12.81 5.78
N TYR A 167 0.22 -12.74 4.53
CA TYR A 167 -0.84 -13.62 4.04
C TYR A 167 -0.44 -15.09 4.15
N TYR A 168 0.72 -15.49 3.64
CA TYR A 168 1.18 -16.88 3.72
C TYR A 168 1.30 -17.36 5.16
N MET A 169 1.86 -16.56 6.04
CA MET A 169 1.98 -16.93 7.47
C MET A 169 0.62 -17.08 8.16
N LEU A 170 -0.39 -16.29 7.77
CA LEU A 170 -1.65 -16.24 8.50
C LEU A 170 -2.73 -17.17 7.92
N TYR A 171 -2.64 -17.52 6.62
CA TYR A 171 -3.70 -18.23 5.90
C TYR A 171 -3.29 -19.55 5.25
N VAL A 172 -1.98 -19.81 5.09
CA VAL A 172 -1.42 -21.03 4.51
C VAL A 172 -0.59 -21.78 5.55
#